data_b6d74fb277ce9d2cf1dc5a2393ae6e4c
#
_entry.id   b6d74fb277ce9d2cf1dc5a2393ae6e4c
#
_cell.length_a   1.000
_cell.length_b   1.000
_cell.length_c   1.000
_cell.angle_alpha   90.00
_cell.angle_beta   90.00
_cell.angle_gamma   90.00
#
_symmetry.space_group_name_H-M   'P 1'
#
loop_
_entity.id
_entity.type
_entity.pdbx_description
1 polymer ?
#
loop_
_entity_poly.entity_id
_entity_poly.type
_entity_poly.pdbx_seq_one_letter_code
_entity_poly.pdbx_strand_id
1 'polypeptide(L)'
;MNKNRQAPDLWLLICILALLAIGIVMVYSAGSVLAFHDYGDKFYFVKRQLFFACLGLAAMYFTSKTDYRVWKKYSKLALLVCFFMLIIVLIPGVGVVRGGARSWLGISSFGIQPSEFMKLGMILFLSRWLSKQDYDITSFTRGLLPPLGLIGLAFGLIMLQPDLGTGAVMLGAAMMIVFTAGAQMKHLGFLALGGVAGFIGLILTAPYRLKRITGFLDPWSDPLGAGYQIIQSLYAIGPGGLGGLGLGMSRQKYAYVPEPQTDFIFSILAEELGFIGGLIVLLLFAALVWRGMRVAMTVSDGFGSLLAVGIVGMVAIQVVINIGVVIGLMPVTGITLPLISYGGSSLTLMLTALGILLNISRYAR
;
A
#
# COMPACT_ATOMS: atom_id res chain seq x y z
N MET A 1 19.76 -20.32 21.87
CA MET A 1 19.18 -18.96 22.12
C MET A 1 20.18 -17.93 21.62
N ASN A 2 19.81 -17.14 20.61
CA ASN A 2 20.71 -16.21 19.89
C ASN A 2 21.12 -15.04 20.80
N LYS A 3 22.39 -14.95 21.18
CA LYS A 3 23.01 -13.92 22.04
C LYS A 3 23.03 -12.48 21.45
N ASN A 4 22.51 -12.26 20.24
CA ASN A 4 22.65 -10.97 19.53
C ASN A 4 21.31 -10.22 19.28
N ARG A 5 20.22 -10.54 20.00
CA ARG A 5 18.97 -9.81 19.87
C ARG A 5 19.01 -8.51 20.66
N GLN A 6 18.99 -7.38 19.97
CA GLN A 6 18.82 -6.06 20.57
C GLN A 6 17.34 -5.70 20.80
N ALA A 7 17.07 -4.57 21.45
CA ALA A 7 15.73 -3.98 21.48
C ALA A 7 15.30 -3.62 20.05
N PRO A 8 13.99 -3.70 19.71
CA PRO A 8 13.50 -3.24 18.43
C PRO A 8 13.75 -1.73 18.26
N ASP A 9 13.84 -1.27 17.03
CA ASP A 9 14.00 0.15 16.75
C ASP A 9 12.81 0.95 17.27
N LEU A 10 13.04 1.77 18.31
CA LEU A 10 12.02 2.56 18.99
C LEU A 10 11.44 3.64 18.08
N TRP A 11 12.26 4.25 17.24
CA TRP A 11 11.80 5.28 16.31
C TRP A 11 10.82 4.73 15.27
N LEU A 12 11.09 3.53 14.73
CA LEU A 12 10.15 2.83 13.85
C LEU A 12 8.81 2.60 14.56
N LEU A 13 8.85 2.10 15.79
CA LEU A 13 7.64 1.84 16.56
C LEU A 13 6.85 3.13 16.84
N ILE A 14 7.52 4.22 17.21
CA ILE A 14 6.88 5.54 17.45
C ILE A 14 6.20 6.02 16.16
N CYS A 15 6.89 5.99 15.01
CA CYS A 15 6.30 6.43 13.74
C CYS A 15 5.06 5.60 13.37
N ILE A 16 5.12 4.27 13.54
CA ILE A 16 3.99 3.38 13.26
C ILE A 16 2.78 3.73 14.13
N LEU A 17 2.99 3.86 15.44
CA LEU A 17 1.91 4.14 16.38
C LEU A 17 1.35 5.56 16.21
N ALA A 18 2.19 6.55 15.93
CA ALA A 18 1.76 7.92 15.67
C ALA A 18 0.90 8.01 14.40
N LEU A 19 1.34 7.40 13.29
CA LEU A 19 0.56 7.34 12.05
C LEU A 19 -0.77 6.60 12.24
N LEU A 20 -0.77 5.47 12.97
CA LEU A 20 -1.99 4.73 13.27
C LEU A 20 -2.97 5.56 14.11
N ALA A 21 -2.48 6.28 15.15
CA ALA A 21 -3.30 7.13 15.99
C ALA A 21 -3.93 8.28 15.19
N ILE A 22 -3.14 8.96 14.34
CA ILE A 22 -3.65 9.98 13.42
C ILE A 22 -4.70 9.37 12.49
N GLY A 23 -4.45 8.17 11.94
CA GLY A 23 -5.37 7.48 11.06
C GLY A 23 -6.73 7.19 11.71
N ILE A 24 -6.74 6.70 12.96
CA ILE A 24 -7.99 6.42 13.69
C ILE A 24 -8.82 7.70 13.87
N VAL A 25 -8.17 8.81 14.26
CA VAL A 25 -8.84 10.11 14.42
C VAL A 25 -9.38 10.60 13.08
N MET A 26 -8.58 10.51 12.01
CA MET A 26 -8.97 10.98 10.68
C MET A 26 -10.07 10.13 10.04
N VAL A 27 -10.07 8.79 10.25
CA VAL A 27 -11.17 7.92 9.79
C VAL A 27 -12.49 8.31 10.45
N TYR A 28 -12.48 8.67 11.74
CA TYR A 28 -13.67 9.20 12.39
C TYR A 28 -14.09 10.53 11.78
N SER A 29 -13.17 11.48 11.65
CA SER A 29 -13.50 12.81 11.14
C SER A 29 -14.00 12.76 9.71
N ALA A 30 -13.28 12.11 8.80
CA ALA A 30 -13.62 12.04 7.38
C ALA A 30 -14.87 11.18 7.11
N GLY A 31 -15.04 10.07 7.85
CA GLY A 31 -16.10 9.09 7.58
C GLY A 31 -17.39 9.28 8.34
N SER A 32 -17.45 10.16 9.37
CA SER A 32 -18.59 10.24 10.29
C SER A 32 -19.92 10.65 9.61
N VAL A 33 -19.86 11.55 8.65
CA VAL A 33 -21.05 12.05 7.91
C VAL A 33 -21.61 10.95 7.02
N LEU A 34 -20.77 10.32 6.22
CA LEU A 34 -21.16 9.23 5.32
C LEU A 34 -21.65 8.01 6.13
N ALA A 35 -20.98 7.68 7.25
CA ALA A 35 -21.38 6.61 8.14
C ALA A 35 -22.78 6.84 8.73
N PHE A 36 -23.09 8.05 9.12
CA PHE A 36 -24.43 8.39 9.63
C PHE A 36 -25.49 8.29 8.54
N HIS A 37 -25.20 8.80 7.35
CA HIS A 37 -26.11 8.75 6.21
C HIS A 37 -26.44 7.31 5.77
N ASP A 38 -25.41 6.45 5.62
CA ASP A 38 -25.57 5.13 5.02
C ASP A 38 -25.96 4.04 6.05
N TYR A 39 -25.49 4.19 7.31
CA TYR A 39 -25.66 3.16 8.35
C TYR A 39 -26.41 3.64 9.60
N GLY A 40 -26.76 4.93 9.69
CA GLY A 40 -27.41 5.51 10.89
C GLY A 40 -26.48 5.62 12.11
N ASP A 41 -25.19 5.28 11.98
CA ASP A 41 -24.20 5.30 13.06
C ASP A 41 -22.91 6.02 12.63
N LYS A 42 -22.69 7.23 13.15
CA LYS A 42 -21.49 8.04 12.85
C LYS A 42 -20.17 7.38 13.25
N PHE A 43 -20.19 6.36 14.11
CA PHE A 43 -19.01 5.63 14.57
C PHE A 43 -18.77 4.34 13.76
N TYR A 44 -19.57 4.03 12.75
CA TYR A 44 -19.48 2.78 12.00
C TYR A 44 -18.06 2.49 11.48
N PHE A 45 -17.46 3.42 10.75
CA PHE A 45 -16.12 3.23 10.18
C PHE A 45 -15.04 3.16 11.28
N VAL A 46 -15.09 4.03 12.29
CA VAL A 46 -14.06 4.02 13.34
C VAL A 46 -14.12 2.78 14.23
N LYS A 47 -15.31 2.27 14.56
CA LYS A 47 -15.45 1.00 15.30
C LYS A 47 -14.76 -0.16 14.57
N ARG A 48 -14.95 -0.23 13.26
CA ARG A 48 -14.32 -1.26 12.42
C ARG A 48 -12.81 -1.01 12.27
N GLN A 49 -12.40 0.23 12.09
CA GLN A 49 -10.98 0.58 12.03
C GLN A 49 -10.27 0.19 13.34
N LEU A 50 -10.86 0.47 14.50
CA LEU A 50 -10.33 0.06 15.81
C LEU A 50 -10.24 -1.46 15.93
N PHE A 51 -11.25 -2.20 15.50
CA PHE A 51 -11.21 -3.68 15.50
C PHE A 51 -10.03 -4.21 14.69
N PHE A 52 -9.87 -3.72 13.44
CA PHE A 52 -8.76 -4.14 12.58
C PHE A 52 -7.41 -3.59 13.05
N ALA A 53 -7.37 -2.42 13.70
CA ALA A 53 -6.16 -1.89 14.35
C ALA A 53 -5.72 -2.79 15.52
N CYS A 54 -6.64 -3.22 16.38
CA CYS A 54 -6.33 -4.15 17.47
C CYS A 54 -5.83 -5.50 16.93
N LEU A 55 -6.50 -6.06 15.92
CA LEU A 55 -6.07 -7.28 15.26
C LEU A 55 -4.67 -7.12 14.61
N GLY A 56 -4.45 -6.00 13.91
CA GLY A 56 -3.17 -5.68 13.28
C GLY A 56 -2.04 -5.45 14.30
N LEU A 57 -2.32 -4.77 15.42
CA LEU A 57 -1.36 -4.57 16.51
C LEU A 57 -1.01 -5.90 17.19
N ALA A 58 -1.98 -6.79 17.39
CA ALA A 58 -1.72 -8.14 17.89
C ALA A 58 -0.84 -8.93 16.92
N ALA A 59 -1.13 -8.87 15.60
CA ALA A 59 -0.31 -9.49 14.56
C ALA A 59 1.10 -8.87 14.51
N MET A 60 1.21 -7.54 14.60
CA MET A 60 2.49 -6.82 14.66
C MET A 60 3.31 -7.25 15.90
N TYR A 61 2.68 -7.35 17.06
CA TYR A 61 3.35 -7.82 18.27
C TYR A 61 3.86 -9.26 18.09
N PHE A 62 3.04 -10.17 17.57
CA PHE A 62 3.41 -11.56 17.33
C PHE A 62 4.57 -11.65 16.31
N THR A 63 4.47 -10.96 15.18
CA THR A 63 5.52 -10.99 14.14
C THR A 63 6.82 -10.31 14.61
N SER A 64 6.74 -9.27 15.45
CA SER A 64 7.92 -8.62 16.04
C SER A 64 8.68 -9.50 17.04
N LYS A 65 8.02 -10.48 17.64
CA LYS A 65 8.64 -11.47 18.56
C LYS A 65 9.13 -12.71 17.83
N THR A 66 8.52 -13.07 16.71
CA THR A 66 8.87 -14.23 15.90
C THR A 66 10.12 -13.92 15.06
N ASP A 67 11.11 -14.81 15.06
CA ASP A 67 12.31 -14.65 14.24
C ASP A 67 11.93 -14.56 12.76
N TYR A 68 12.36 -13.49 12.07
CA TYR A 68 12.02 -13.26 10.66
C TYR A 68 12.44 -14.41 9.74
N ARG A 69 13.47 -15.21 10.13
CA ARG A 69 13.92 -16.38 9.38
C ARG A 69 12.88 -17.49 9.28
N VAL A 70 11.92 -17.53 10.21
CA VAL A 70 10.78 -18.45 10.15
C VAL A 70 9.95 -18.22 8.89
N TRP A 71 9.75 -16.96 8.51
CA TRP A 71 9.02 -16.58 7.31
C TRP A 71 9.70 -17.05 6.03
N LYS A 72 11.03 -17.18 6.03
CA LYS A 72 11.76 -17.79 4.92
C LYS A 72 11.29 -19.21 4.63
N LYS A 73 11.02 -20.01 5.67
CA LYS A 73 10.53 -21.40 5.54
C LYS A 73 9.15 -21.45 4.88
N TYR A 74 8.25 -20.57 5.30
CA TYR A 74 6.85 -20.59 4.86
C TYR A 74 6.56 -19.73 3.61
N SER A 75 7.55 -19.01 3.08
CA SER A 75 7.36 -18.08 1.96
C SER A 75 6.80 -18.71 0.69
N LYS A 76 7.16 -19.97 0.37
CA LYS A 76 6.59 -20.70 -0.77
C LYS A 76 5.10 -21.00 -0.56
N LEU A 77 4.75 -21.50 0.62
CA LEU A 77 3.36 -21.79 0.98
C LEU A 77 2.52 -20.51 0.98
N ALA A 78 3.04 -19.43 1.57
CA ALA A 78 2.39 -18.13 1.57
C ALA A 78 2.09 -17.64 0.14
N LEU A 79 3.08 -17.72 -0.76
CA LEU A 79 2.89 -17.34 -2.15
C LEU A 79 1.83 -18.21 -2.86
N LEU A 80 1.88 -19.54 -2.69
CA LEU A 80 0.89 -20.44 -3.28
C LEU A 80 -0.53 -20.15 -2.79
N VAL A 81 -0.71 -19.89 -1.49
CA VAL A 81 -1.99 -19.48 -0.91
C VAL A 81 -2.46 -18.16 -1.50
N CYS A 82 -1.56 -17.18 -1.68
CA CYS A 82 -1.90 -15.91 -2.31
C CYS A 82 -2.35 -16.09 -3.77
N PHE A 83 -1.65 -16.91 -4.58
CA PHE A 83 -2.09 -17.22 -5.94
C PHE A 83 -3.45 -17.91 -5.97
N PHE A 84 -3.66 -18.87 -5.09
CA PHE A 84 -4.95 -19.56 -4.97
C PHE A 84 -6.08 -18.56 -4.64
N MET A 85 -5.86 -17.65 -3.69
CA MET A 85 -6.82 -16.60 -3.36
C MET A 85 -7.09 -15.65 -4.54
N LEU A 86 -6.04 -15.26 -5.31
CA LEU A 86 -6.21 -14.43 -6.51
C LEU A 86 -7.03 -15.12 -7.60
N ILE A 87 -6.90 -16.44 -7.75
CA ILE A 87 -7.67 -17.20 -8.74
C ILE A 87 -9.12 -17.35 -8.26
N ILE A 88 -9.34 -17.70 -7.01
CA ILE A 88 -10.68 -17.90 -6.44
C ILE A 88 -11.53 -16.63 -6.55
N VAL A 89 -10.95 -15.46 -6.29
CA VAL A 89 -11.70 -14.18 -6.33
C VAL A 89 -12.22 -13.86 -7.74
N LEU A 90 -11.61 -14.40 -8.79
CA LEU A 90 -12.06 -14.21 -10.17
C LEU A 90 -13.32 -15.04 -10.51
N ILE A 91 -13.61 -16.09 -9.72
CA ILE A 91 -14.75 -16.98 -9.97
C ILE A 91 -16.06 -16.21 -9.72
N PRO A 92 -16.98 -16.16 -10.70
CA PRO A 92 -18.31 -15.58 -10.52
C PRO A 92 -19.07 -16.26 -9.38
N GLY A 93 -19.66 -15.45 -8.50
CA GLY A 93 -20.39 -15.94 -7.31
C GLY A 93 -19.53 -16.12 -6.05
N VAL A 94 -18.19 -16.14 -6.15
CA VAL A 94 -17.27 -16.20 -5.01
C VAL A 94 -16.69 -14.81 -4.71
N GLY A 95 -16.18 -14.15 -5.75
CA GLY A 95 -15.65 -12.79 -5.65
C GLY A 95 -16.76 -11.74 -5.59
N VAL A 96 -16.66 -10.82 -4.61
CA VAL A 96 -17.57 -9.69 -4.44
C VAL A 96 -17.05 -8.49 -5.21
N VAL A 97 -17.95 -7.81 -5.94
CA VAL A 97 -17.62 -6.59 -6.69
C VAL A 97 -17.81 -5.38 -5.78
N ARG A 98 -16.77 -4.56 -5.61
CA ARG A 98 -16.82 -3.27 -4.91
C ARG A 98 -16.09 -2.23 -5.77
N GLY A 99 -16.68 -1.03 -5.91
CA GLY A 99 -16.08 0.03 -6.73
C GLY A 99 -15.80 -0.37 -8.19
N GLY A 100 -16.58 -1.33 -8.75
CA GLY A 100 -16.39 -1.84 -10.12
C GLY A 100 -15.32 -2.91 -10.28
N ALA A 101 -14.60 -3.29 -9.23
CA ALA A 101 -13.57 -4.33 -9.24
C ALA A 101 -14.01 -5.58 -8.48
N ARG A 102 -13.84 -6.77 -9.09
CA ARG A 102 -14.07 -8.06 -8.42
C ARG A 102 -12.80 -8.50 -7.71
N SER A 103 -12.50 -7.89 -6.57
CA SER A 103 -11.23 -8.06 -5.84
C SER A 103 -11.39 -8.45 -4.38
N TRP A 104 -12.62 -8.74 -3.92
CA TRP A 104 -12.91 -9.02 -2.52
C TRP A 104 -13.46 -10.44 -2.33
N LEU A 105 -12.94 -11.13 -1.31
CA LEU A 105 -13.48 -12.38 -0.77
C LEU A 105 -14.14 -12.09 0.57
N GLY A 106 -15.36 -12.58 0.79
CA GLY A 106 -16.03 -12.45 2.07
C GLY A 106 -17.53 -12.20 1.94
N ILE A 107 -18.22 -12.23 3.09
CA ILE A 107 -19.68 -12.07 3.18
C ILE A 107 -19.97 -10.74 3.84
N SER A 108 -20.86 -9.94 3.20
CA SER A 108 -21.34 -8.67 3.73
C SER A 108 -20.20 -7.68 4.09
N SER A 109 -20.07 -7.35 5.35
CA SER A 109 -19.18 -6.29 5.85
C SER A 109 -17.73 -6.71 6.06
N PHE A 110 -17.43 -7.99 6.16
CA PHE A 110 -16.09 -8.52 6.33
C PHE A 110 -15.57 -9.05 5.00
N GLY A 111 -14.65 -8.30 4.37
CA GLY A 111 -14.00 -8.69 3.13
C GLY A 111 -12.49 -8.71 3.27
N ILE A 112 -11.89 -9.72 2.66
CA ILE A 112 -10.44 -9.86 2.49
C ILE A 112 -10.12 -9.57 1.02
N GLN A 113 -9.13 -8.74 0.77
CA GLN A 113 -8.65 -8.44 -0.58
C GLN A 113 -7.39 -9.26 -0.87
N PRO A 114 -7.47 -10.31 -1.71
CA PRO A 114 -6.33 -11.20 -2.01
C PRO A 114 -5.09 -10.48 -2.55
N SER A 115 -5.27 -9.42 -3.33
CA SER A 115 -4.17 -8.61 -3.87
C SER A 115 -3.34 -7.94 -2.78
N GLU A 116 -3.94 -7.59 -1.64
CA GLU A 116 -3.21 -7.09 -0.47
C GLU A 116 -2.25 -8.14 0.08
N PHE A 117 -2.73 -9.39 0.25
CA PHE A 117 -1.91 -10.52 0.72
C PHE A 117 -0.80 -10.86 -0.27
N MET A 118 -1.08 -10.76 -1.58
CA MET A 118 -0.09 -11.03 -2.62
C MET A 118 1.11 -10.08 -2.53
N LYS A 119 0.94 -8.81 -2.14
CA LYS A 119 2.06 -7.88 -1.93
C LYS A 119 3.08 -8.46 -0.94
N LEU A 120 2.61 -8.85 0.25
CA LEU A 120 3.50 -9.41 1.28
C LEU A 120 4.02 -10.80 0.90
N GLY A 121 3.18 -11.66 0.30
CA GLY A 121 3.57 -12.99 -0.17
C GLY A 121 4.68 -12.93 -1.23
N MET A 122 4.58 -12.00 -2.18
CA MET A 122 5.59 -11.75 -3.21
C MET A 122 6.90 -11.23 -2.60
N ILE A 123 6.83 -10.27 -1.67
CA ILE A 123 8.01 -9.74 -0.96
C ILE A 123 8.74 -10.87 -0.21
N LEU A 124 8.03 -11.70 0.55
CA LEU A 124 8.59 -12.83 1.29
C LEU A 124 9.27 -13.84 0.36
N PHE A 125 8.61 -14.18 -0.73
CA PHE A 125 9.13 -15.19 -1.65
C PHE A 125 10.32 -14.70 -2.47
N LEU A 126 10.25 -13.49 -3.03
CA LEU A 126 11.37 -12.91 -3.79
C LEU A 126 12.59 -12.71 -2.89
N SER A 127 12.42 -12.20 -1.68
CA SER A 127 13.52 -12.04 -0.72
C SER A 127 14.20 -13.38 -0.43
N ARG A 128 13.43 -14.47 -0.27
CA ARG A 128 13.98 -15.82 -0.11
C ARG A 128 14.69 -16.29 -1.37
N TRP A 129 14.09 -16.08 -2.53
CA TRP A 129 14.62 -16.59 -3.79
C TRP A 129 15.93 -15.92 -4.15
N LEU A 130 15.94 -14.58 -4.13
CA LEU A 130 17.09 -13.77 -4.54
C LEU A 130 18.18 -13.68 -3.48
N SER A 131 17.92 -14.08 -2.24
CA SER A 131 18.96 -14.16 -1.19
C SER A 131 19.78 -15.47 -1.20
N LYS A 132 19.58 -16.37 -2.17
CA LYS A 132 20.41 -17.58 -2.29
C LYS A 132 21.78 -17.23 -2.83
N GLN A 133 22.85 -17.79 -2.21
CA GLN A 133 24.24 -17.52 -2.59
C GLN A 133 24.56 -17.89 -4.04
N ASP A 134 23.98 -18.97 -4.55
CA ASP A 134 24.24 -19.48 -5.90
C ASP A 134 23.31 -18.86 -6.98
N TYR A 135 22.52 -17.84 -6.63
CA TYR A 135 21.61 -17.25 -7.57
C TYR A 135 22.21 -16.01 -8.25
N ASP A 136 22.56 -16.15 -9.52
CA ASP A 136 23.10 -15.06 -10.33
C ASP A 136 21.96 -14.29 -11.02
N ILE A 137 21.56 -13.15 -10.42
CA ILE A 137 20.55 -12.25 -10.97
C ILE A 137 21.08 -11.39 -12.13
N THR A 138 22.36 -11.36 -12.38
CA THR A 138 22.97 -10.51 -13.43
C THR A 138 22.69 -11.04 -14.84
N SER A 139 22.48 -12.37 -14.96
CA SER A 139 22.07 -13.01 -16.21
C SER A 139 20.61 -12.70 -16.52
N PHE A 140 20.31 -12.15 -17.71
CA PHE A 140 18.94 -11.80 -18.10
C PHE A 140 18.03 -13.04 -18.13
N THR A 141 18.42 -14.09 -18.87
CA THR A 141 17.54 -15.23 -19.12
C THR A 141 17.44 -16.21 -17.94
N ARG A 142 18.53 -16.47 -17.24
CA ARG A 142 18.58 -17.46 -16.14
C ARG A 142 18.35 -16.82 -14.76
N GLY A 143 18.74 -15.55 -14.62
CA GLY A 143 18.65 -14.83 -13.35
C GLY A 143 17.42 -13.94 -13.26
N LEU A 144 17.22 -13.05 -14.22
CA LEU A 144 16.20 -12.01 -14.11
C LEU A 144 14.83 -12.45 -14.63
N LEU A 145 14.77 -13.18 -15.75
CA LEU A 145 13.52 -13.58 -16.41
C LEU A 145 12.59 -14.44 -15.53
N PRO A 146 13.07 -15.44 -14.74
CA PRO A 146 12.18 -16.26 -13.91
C PRO A 146 11.46 -15.47 -12.80
N PRO A 147 12.11 -14.60 -11.98
CA PRO A 147 11.38 -13.78 -11.02
C PRO A 147 10.45 -12.76 -11.70
N LEU A 148 10.82 -12.20 -12.86
CA LEU A 148 9.95 -11.33 -13.63
C LEU A 148 8.71 -12.05 -14.16
N GLY A 149 8.84 -13.28 -14.61
CA GLY A 149 7.70 -14.12 -15.04
C GLY A 149 6.71 -14.34 -13.89
N LEU A 150 7.21 -14.58 -12.68
CA LEU A 150 6.37 -14.73 -11.50
C LEU A 150 5.67 -13.42 -11.11
N ILE A 151 6.40 -12.30 -11.12
CA ILE A 151 5.86 -10.96 -10.88
C ILE A 151 4.79 -10.63 -11.92
N GLY A 152 5.08 -10.88 -13.20
CA GLY A 152 4.17 -10.65 -14.31
C GLY A 152 2.90 -11.48 -14.23
N LEU A 153 3.01 -12.75 -13.81
CA LEU A 153 1.85 -13.61 -13.58
C LEU A 153 0.94 -13.06 -12.46
N ALA A 154 1.52 -12.68 -11.34
CA ALA A 154 0.76 -12.09 -10.23
C ALA A 154 0.12 -10.75 -10.63
N PHE A 155 0.87 -9.89 -11.32
CA PHE A 155 0.37 -8.62 -11.84
C PHE A 155 -0.78 -8.84 -12.83
N GLY A 156 -0.65 -9.79 -13.76
CA GLY A 156 -1.70 -10.15 -14.72
C GLY A 156 -2.99 -10.59 -14.03
N LEU A 157 -2.91 -11.46 -13.01
CA LEU A 157 -4.08 -11.88 -12.23
C LEU A 157 -4.75 -10.72 -11.50
N ILE A 158 -3.96 -9.77 -10.96
CA ILE A 158 -4.49 -8.56 -10.32
C ILE A 158 -5.15 -7.64 -11.37
N MET A 159 -4.58 -7.54 -12.57
CA MET A 159 -5.17 -6.78 -13.67
C MET A 159 -6.50 -7.33 -14.18
N LEU A 160 -6.73 -8.65 -14.07
CA LEU A 160 -8.03 -9.27 -14.33
C LEU A 160 -9.09 -8.89 -13.29
N GLN A 161 -8.70 -8.38 -12.13
CA GLN A 161 -9.59 -7.86 -11.07
C GLN A 161 -9.85 -6.35 -11.19
N PRO A 162 -9.53 -5.66 -12.28
CA PRO A 162 -9.28 -4.24 -12.54
C PRO A 162 -8.68 -3.44 -11.35
N ASP A 163 -7.69 -4.00 -10.64
CA ASP A 163 -7.03 -3.38 -9.47
C ASP A 163 -5.60 -2.92 -9.84
N LEU A 164 -5.53 -1.88 -10.68
CA LEU A 164 -4.25 -1.32 -11.14
C LEU A 164 -3.42 -0.79 -9.98
N GLY A 165 -4.07 -0.19 -8.99
CA GLY A 165 -3.40 0.44 -7.86
C GLY A 165 -2.58 -0.55 -7.04
N THR A 166 -3.21 -1.60 -6.53
CA THR A 166 -2.53 -2.63 -5.74
C THR A 166 -1.48 -3.37 -6.59
N GLY A 167 -1.78 -3.59 -7.89
CA GLY A 167 -0.82 -4.17 -8.84
C GLY A 167 0.44 -3.32 -8.99
N ALA A 168 0.31 -2.00 -9.11
CA ALA A 168 1.44 -1.08 -9.22
C ALA A 168 2.31 -1.06 -7.95
N VAL A 169 1.70 -1.07 -6.76
CA VAL A 169 2.44 -1.15 -5.48
C VAL A 169 3.20 -2.47 -5.38
N MET A 170 2.55 -3.60 -5.72
CA MET A 170 3.20 -4.93 -5.71
C MET A 170 4.38 -4.97 -6.69
N LEU A 171 4.16 -4.50 -7.92
CA LEU A 171 5.20 -4.45 -8.96
C LEU A 171 6.38 -3.59 -8.52
N GLY A 172 6.12 -2.38 -8.01
CA GLY A 172 7.15 -1.47 -7.56
C GLY A 172 7.97 -2.04 -6.39
N ALA A 173 7.32 -2.63 -5.36
CA ALA A 173 8.00 -3.27 -4.25
C ALA A 173 8.85 -4.48 -4.71
N ALA A 174 8.31 -5.30 -5.62
CA ALA A 174 9.04 -6.42 -6.21
C ALA A 174 10.28 -5.95 -7.02
N MET A 175 10.14 -4.89 -7.82
CA MET A 175 11.24 -4.31 -8.59
C MET A 175 12.32 -3.69 -7.70
N MET A 176 11.97 -3.10 -6.55
CA MET A 176 12.95 -2.64 -5.55
C MET A 176 13.76 -3.81 -4.99
N ILE A 177 13.14 -4.96 -4.72
CA ILE A 177 13.86 -6.17 -4.28
C ILE A 177 14.79 -6.66 -5.38
N VAL A 178 14.32 -6.74 -6.63
CA VAL A 178 15.10 -7.17 -7.81
C VAL A 178 16.31 -6.24 -8.02
N PHE A 179 16.11 -4.95 -7.93
CA PHE A 179 17.17 -3.94 -8.03
C PHE A 179 18.22 -4.12 -6.92
N THR A 180 17.77 -4.22 -5.67
CA THR A 180 18.64 -4.37 -4.50
C THR A 180 19.39 -5.71 -4.50
N ALA A 181 18.81 -6.75 -5.10
CA ALA A 181 19.47 -8.06 -5.28
C ALA A 181 20.61 -8.02 -6.32
N GLY A 182 20.83 -6.90 -7.03
CA GLY A 182 21.95 -6.70 -7.95
C GLY A 182 21.63 -6.90 -9.43
N ALA A 183 20.36 -6.76 -9.83
CA ALA A 183 20.00 -6.79 -11.25
C ALA A 183 20.69 -5.66 -12.02
N GLN A 184 21.15 -5.96 -13.25
CA GLN A 184 21.86 -4.97 -14.08
C GLN A 184 20.95 -3.82 -14.49
N MET A 185 21.42 -2.57 -14.36
CA MET A 185 20.69 -1.36 -14.75
C MET A 185 20.24 -1.37 -16.21
N LYS A 186 21.03 -1.97 -17.12
CA LYS A 186 20.66 -2.12 -18.53
C LYS A 186 19.36 -2.91 -18.70
N HIS A 187 19.23 -4.03 -18.00
CA HIS A 187 18.03 -4.87 -18.04
C HIS A 187 16.83 -4.14 -17.44
N LEU A 188 17.03 -3.44 -16.31
CA LEU A 188 15.97 -2.65 -15.67
C LEU A 188 15.51 -1.49 -16.59
N GLY A 189 16.42 -0.84 -17.31
CA GLY A 189 16.09 0.17 -18.31
C GLY A 189 15.21 -0.38 -19.44
N PHE A 190 15.56 -1.54 -20.02
CA PHE A 190 14.73 -2.22 -21.02
C PHE A 190 13.36 -2.60 -20.48
N LEU A 191 13.30 -3.08 -19.23
CA LEU A 191 12.03 -3.41 -18.57
C LEU A 191 11.17 -2.16 -18.33
N ALA A 192 11.78 -1.05 -17.94
CA ALA A 192 11.08 0.21 -17.76
C ALA A 192 10.46 0.70 -19.07
N LEU A 193 11.23 0.66 -20.18
CA LEU A 193 10.73 0.98 -21.52
C LEU A 193 9.59 0.05 -21.95
N GLY A 194 9.78 -1.26 -21.79
CA GLY A 194 8.75 -2.25 -22.07
C GLY A 194 7.51 -2.07 -21.20
N GLY A 195 7.69 -1.73 -19.92
CA GLY A 195 6.62 -1.41 -18.98
C GLY A 195 5.81 -0.18 -19.39
N VAL A 196 6.49 0.89 -19.82
CA VAL A 196 5.82 2.10 -20.34
C VAL A 196 5.03 1.76 -21.61
N ALA A 197 5.62 1.05 -22.56
CA ALA A 197 4.93 0.64 -23.78
C ALA A 197 3.72 -0.25 -23.48
N GLY A 198 3.87 -1.23 -22.57
CA GLY A 198 2.77 -2.08 -22.10
C GLY A 198 1.67 -1.29 -21.39
N PHE A 199 2.02 -0.31 -20.56
CA PHE A 199 1.08 0.57 -19.88
C PHE A 199 0.27 1.41 -20.85
N ILE A 200 0.94 1.99 -21.87
CA ILE A 200 0.27 2.71 -22.96
C ILE A 200 -0.69 1.78 -23.71
N GLY A 201 -0.27 0.57 -24.04
CA GLY A 201 -1.12 -0.43 -24.67
C GLY A 201 -2.36 -0.77 -23.80
N LEU A 202 -2.18 -0.97 -22.51
CA LEU A 202 -3.28 -1.23 -21.56
C LEU A 202 -4.26 -0.06 -21.43
N ILE A 203 -3.81 1.18 -21.58
CA ILE A 203 -4.67 2.37 -21.57
C ILE A 203 -5.51 2.41 -22.85
N LEU A 204 -4.88 2.22 -24.00
CA LEU A 204 -5.54 2.31 -25.31
C LEU A 204 -6.58 1.21 -25.52
N THR A 205 -6.45 0.05 -24.85
CA THR A 205 -7.39 -1.08 -25.00
C THR A 205 -8.64 -0.97 -24.12
N ALA A 206 -8.70 -0.01 -23.17
CA ALA A 206 -9.84 0.11 -22.26
C ALA A 206 -10.34 1.55 -22.14
N PRO A 207 -11.55 1.89 -22.68
CA PRO A 207 -12.08 3.26 -22.69
C PRO A 207 -12.16 3.92 -21.31
N TYR A 208 -12.44 3.14 -20.25
CA TYR A 208 -12.51 3.68 -18.88
C TYR A 208 -11.14 4.12 -18.35
N ARG A 209 -10.04 3.46 -18.78
CA ARG A 209 -8.68 3.86 -18.40
C ARG A 209 -8.26 5.13 -19.11
N LEU A 210 -8.65 5.24 -20.39
CA LEU A 210 -8.41 6.46 -21.15
C LEU A 210 -9.13 7.65 -20.50
N LYS A 211 -10.40 7.50 -20.09
CA LYS A 211 -11.13 8.55 -19.37
C LYS A 211 -10.44 8.97 -18.06
N ARG A 212 -9.85 8.03 -17.31
CA ARG A 212 -9.08 8.38 -16.11
C ARG A 212 -7.83 9.19 -16.41
N ILE A 213 -7.14 8.88 -17.52
CA ILE A 213 -5.95 9.63 -17.94
C ILE A 213 -6.33 11.02 -18.45
N THR A 214 -7.36 11.14 -19.29
CA THR A 214 -7.82 12.46 -19.77
C THR A 214 -8.33 13.33 -18.61
N GLY A 215 -9.12 12.76 -17.68
CA GLY A 215 -9.56 13.47 -16.49
C GLY A 215 -8.43 13.83 -15.51
N PHE A 216 -7.29 13.14 -15.57
CA PHE A 216 -6.08 13.51 -14.82
C PHE A 216 -5.32 14.65 -15.51
N LEU A 217 -5.15 14.60 -16.84
CA LEU A 217 -4.40 15.60 -17.59
C LEU A 217 -5.13 16.97 -17.64
N ASP A 218 -6.45 16.94 -17.77
CA ASP A 218 -7.30 18.11 -17.70
C ASP A 218 -8.58 17.82 -16.92
N PRO A 219 -8.53 17.90 -15.58
CA PRO A 219 -9.69 17.63 -14.75
C PRO A 219 -10.87 18.56 -15.01
N TRP A 220 -10.59 19.78 -15.48
CA TRP A 220 -11.59 20.82 -15.72
C TRP A 220 -12.37 20.64 -17.03
N SER A 221 -11.91 19.78 -17.92
CA SER A 221 -12.64 19.45 -19.17
C SER A 221 -13.90 18.62 -18.90
N ASP A 222 -13.93 17.81 -17.82
CA ASP A 222 -15.09 17.03 -17.38
C ASP A 222 -15.22 17.09 -15.84
N PRO A 223 -15.65 18.27 -15.29
CA PRO A 223 -15.64 18.52 -13.84
C PRO A 223 -16.64 17.67 -13.04
N LEU A 224 -17.69 17.16 -13.69
CA LEU A 224 -18.72 16.32 -13.05
C LEU A 224 -18.51 14.83 -13.32
N GLY A 225 -17.57 14.46 -14.19
CA GLY A 225 -17.25 13.08 -14.55
C GLY A 225 -15.85 12.68 -14.14
N ALA A 226 -14.96 12.50 -15.11
CA ALA A 226 -13.62 11.94 -14.89
C ALA A 226 -12.71 12.82 -14.00
N GLY A 227 -12.87 14.14 -14.04
CA GLY A 227 -12.11 15.09 -13.22
C GLY A 227 -12.65 15.31 -11.80
N TYR A 228 -13.89 14.87 -11.52
CA TYR A 228 -14.62 15.21 -10.29
C TYR A 228 -13.80 14.95 -9.02
N GLN A 229 -13.26 13.74 -8.87
CA GLN A 229 -12.55 13.33 -7.66
C GLN A 229 -11.30 14.18 -7.40
N ILE A 230 -10.53 14.48 -8.45
CA ILE A 230 -9.32 15.30 -8.35
C ILE A 230 -9.69 16.75 -7.98
N ILE A 231 -10.71 17.32 -8.64
CA ILE A 231 -11.16 18.70 -8.37
C ILE A 231 -11.63 18.82 -6.92
N GLN A 232 -12.45 17.89 -6.42
CA GLN A 232 -12.93 17.92 -5.05
C GLN A 232 -11.80 17.75 -4.04
N SER A 233 -10.79 16.92 -4.35
CA SER A 233 -9.58 16.79 -3.55
C SER A 233 -8.80 18.10 -3.45
N LEU A 234 -8.61 18.79 -4.57
CA LEU A 234 -7.93 20.10 -4.59
C LEU A 234 -8.74 21.18 -3.85
N TYR A 235 -10.08 21.16 -3.95
CA TYR A 235 -10.96 22.04 -3.18
C TYR A 235 -10.93 21.75 -1.68
N ALA A 236 -10.59 20.51 -1.25
CA ALA A 236 -10.36 20.21 0.14
C ALA A 236 -9.01 20.80 0.63
N ILE A 237 -7.94 20.61 -0.14
CA ILE A 237 -6.60 21.05 0.24
C ILE A 237 -6.49 22.58 0.31
N GLY A 238 -7.07 23.29 -0.68
CA GLY A 238 -6.93 24.75 -0.83
C GLY A 238 -7.34 25.55 0.41
N PRO A 239 -8.54 25.36 1.00
CA PRO A 239 -9.00 26.08 2.17
C PRO A 239 -8.24 25.78 3.46
N GLY A 240 -7.51 24.68 3.52
CA GLY A 240 -6.74 24.27 4.71
C GLY A 240 -5.65 25.26 5.11
N GLY A 241 -5.07 26.01 4.16
CA GLY A 241 -4.03 27.00 4.46
C GLY A 241 -2.88 26.40 5.29
N LEU A 242 -2.31 27.21 6.22
CA LEU A 242 -1.20 26.74 7.07
C LEU A 242 -1.67 25.87 8.25
N GLY A 243 -2.72 26.30 8.96
CA GLY A 243 -3.17 25.69 10.23
C GLY A 243 -4.42 24.81 10.13
N GLY A 244 -5.08 24.75 8.98
CA GLY A 244 -6.33 24.03 8.79
C GLY A 244 -7.57 24.79 9.27
N LEU A 245 -8.74 24.25 8.92
CA LEU A 245 -10.03 24.75 9.39
C LEU A 245 -10.36 24.31 10.83
N GLY A 246 -9.59 23.40 11.38
CA GLY A 246 -9.84 22.74 12.66
C GLY A 246 -10.35 21.29 12.49
N LEU A 247 -9.96 20.44 13.45
CA LEU A 247 -10.34 19.02 13.44
C LEU A 247 -11.87 18.87 13.46
N GLY A 248 -12.42 18.08 12.54
CA GLY A 248 -13.86 17.90 12.42
C GLY A 248 -14.58 18.98 11.61
N MET A 249 -13.89 20.00 11.10
CA MET A 249 -14.49 21.15 10.43
C MET A 249 -14.37 21.11 8.90
N SER A 250 -13.95 19.99 8.33
CA SER A 250 -13.92 19.80 6.87
C SER A 250 -15.32 20.01 6.28
N ARG A 251 -15.39 20.74 5.18
CA ARG A 251 -16.61 20.97 4.38
C ARG A 251 -16.75 19.88 3.33
N GLN A 252 -15.64 19.41 2.80
CA GLN A 252 -15.61 18.44 1.69
C GLN A 252 -16.06 17.03 2.09
N LYS A 253 -16.04 16.68 3.38
CA LYS A 253 -16.56 15.40 3.89
C LYS A 253 -18.09 15.27 3.81
N TYR A 254 -18.82 16.34 3.54
CA TYR A 254 -20.28 16.33 3.36
C TYR A 254 -20.68 15.87 1.95
N ALA A 255 -20.17 14.68 1.54
CA ALA A 255 -20.45 14.02 0.26
C ALA A 255 -19.92 14.74 -0.99
N TYR A 256 -19.05 15.75 -0.86
CA TYR A 256 -18.39 16.34 -2.01
C TYR A 256 -17.21 15.47 -2.48
N VAL A 257 -16.34 15.03 -1.58
CA VAL A 257 -15.25 14.07 -1.90
C VAL A 257 -15.82 12.66 -1.81
N PRO A 258 -15.76 11.83 -2.88
CA PRO A 258 -16.14 10.43 -2.81
C PRO A 258 -15.19 9.65 -1.92
N GLU A 259 -15.70 8.74 -1.10
CA GLU A 259 -14.91 7.86 -0.22
C GLU A 259 -13.85 8.60 0.61
N PRO A 260 -14.21 9.69 1.33
CA PRO A 260 -13.25 10.57 2.01
C PRO A 260 -12.45 9.83 3.12
N GLN A 261 -12.95 8.71 3.63
CA GLN A 261 -12.31 7.89 4.66
C GLN A 261 -11.26 6.90 4.09
N THR A 262 -11.25 6.66 2.77
CA THR A 262 -10.35 5.69 2.10
C THR A 262 -9.24 6.40 1.32
N ASP A 263 -9.44 6.61 0.03
CA ASP A 263 -8.40 7.04 -0.92
C ASP A 263 -8.02 8.51 -0.78
N PHE A 264 -8.98 9.34 -0.38
CA PHE A 264 -8.84 10.79 -0.27
C PHE A 264 -8.74 11.31 1.18
N ILE A 265 -8.41 10.43 2.14
CA ILE A 265 -8.31 10.83 3.55
C ILE A 265 -7.28 11.93 3.78
N PHE A 266 -6.19 11.96 2.99
CA PHE A 266 -5.16 12.97 3.08
C PHE A 266 -5.66 14.36 2.65
N SER A 267 -6.62 14.47 1.71
CA SER A 267 -7.22 15.76 1.36
C SER A 267 -8.06 16.32 2.51
N ILE A 268 -8.83 15.47 3.20
CA ILE A 268 -9.59 15.88 4.41
C ILE A 268 -8.64 16.26 5.56
N LEU A 269 -7.55 15.50 5.73
CA LEU A 269 -6.52 15.82 6.71
C LEU A 269 -5.88 17.18 6.41
N ALA A 270 -5.56 17.48 5.16
CA ALA A 270 -5.01 18.76 4.75
C ALA A 270 -6.02 19.91 4.90
N GLU A 271 -7.31 19.67 4.70
CA GLU A 271 -8.36 20.67 4.98
C GLU A 271 -8.48 20.97 6.47
N GLU A 272 -8.49 19.93 7.33
CA GLU A 272 -8.72 20.08 8.77
C GLU A 272 -7.49 20.52 9.55
N LEU A 273 -6.29 20.02 9.22
CA LEU A 273 -5.03 20.28 9.93
C LEU A 273 -4.08 21.19 9.15
N GLY A 274 -4.44 21.58 7.94
CA GLY A 274 -3.66 22.45 7.08
C GLY A 274 -2.33 21.87 6.61
N PHE A 275 -1.48 22.75 6.08
CA PHE A 275 -0.14 22.40 5.62
C PHE A 275 0.72 21.79 6.72
N ILE A 276 0.64 22.31 7.95
CA ILE A 276 1.42 21.80 9.09
C ILE A 276 1.03 20.35 9.41
N GLY A 277 -0.26 20.03 9.47
CA GLY A 277 -0.72 18.65 9.71
C GLY A 277 -0.29 17.69 8.60
N GLY A 278 -0.46 18.10 7.34
CA GLY A 278 0.03 17.33 6.18
C GLY A 278 1.53 17.09 6.22
N LEU A 279 2.32 18.14 6.54
CA LEU A 279 3.78 18.05 6.65
C LEU A 279 4.21 17.09 7.77
N ILE A 280 3.58 17.14 8.95
CA ILE A 280 3.87 16.21 10.05
C ILE A 280 3.68 14.76 9.61
N VAL A 281 2.58 14.46 8.92
CA VAL A 281 2.32 13.11 8.41
C VAL A 281 3.36 12.68 7.38
N LEU A 282 3.75 13.57 6.46
CA LEU A 282 4.81 13.29 5.48
C LEU A 282 6.16 13.04 6.15
N LEU A 283 6.52 13.83 7.16
CA LEU A 283 7.76 13.65 7.94
C LEU A 283 7.76 12.33 8.72
N LEU A 284 6.62 11.92 9.29
CA LEU A 284 6.50 10.62 9.95
C LEU A 284 6.70 9.46 8.96
N PHE A 285 6.11 9.52 7.75
CA PHE A 285 6.37 8.53 6.71
C PHE A 285 7.83 8.55 6.24
N ALA A 286 8.41 9.73 6.02
CA ALA A 286 9.81 9.87 5.64
C ALA A 286 10.74 9.28 6.70
N ALA A 287 10.48 9.54 7.99
CA ALA A 287 11.22 8.96 9.10
C ALA A 287 11.08 7.42 9.15
N LEU A 288 9.85 6.89 8.95
CA LEU A 288 9.61 5.45 8.89
C LEU A 288 10.40 4.80 7.75
N VAL A 289 10.32 5.36 6.55
CA VAL A 289 11.05 4.86 5.36
C VAL A 289 12.55 4.95 5.57
N TRP A 290 13.06 6.09 6.05
CA TRP A 290 14.49 6.28 6.31
C TRP A 290 15.03 5.28 7.34
N ARG A 291 14.34 5.13 8.48
CA ARG A 291 14.73 4.17 9.53
C ARG A 291 14.66 2.73 9.03
N GLY A 292 13.60 2.39 8.30
CA GLY A 292 13.43 1.05 7.71
C GLY A 292 14.52 0.72 6.68
N MET A 293 14.90 1.68 5.82
CA MET A 293 16.03 1.50 4.89
C MET A 293 17.36 1.37 5.62
N ARG A 294 17.56 2.10 6.72
CA ARG A 294 18.75 1.93 7.57
C ARG A 294 18.82 0.50 8.14
N VAL A 295 17.70 -0.03 8.62
CA VAL A 295 17.63 -1.44 9.06
C VAL A 295 17.99 -2.40 7.92
N ALA A 296 17.48 -2.17 6.72
CA ALA A 296 17.78 -3.00 5.54
C ALA A 296 19.28 -3.02 5.19
N MET A 297 19.95 -1.87 5.32
CA MET A 297 21.39 -1.74 5.02
C MET A 297 22.31 -2.30 6.11
N THR A 298 21.85 -2.36 7.37
CA THR A 298 22.69 -2.75 8.50
C THR A 298 22.52 -4.21 8.93
N VAL A 299 21.44 -4.88 8.51
CA VAL A 299 21.27 -6.31 8.77
C VAL A 299 22.24 -7.14 7.92
N SER A 300 22.94 -8.09 8.55
CA SER A 300 23.99 -8.89 7.90
C SER A 300 23.47 -10.03 7.00
N ASP A 301 22.20 -10.40 7.13
CA ASP A 301 21.58 -11.51 6.38
C ASP A 301 20.89 -10.99 5.12
N GLY A 302 21.25 -11.50 3.96
CA GLY A 302 20.68 -11.10 2.67
C GLY A 302 19.15 -11.27 2.57
N PHE A 303 18.59 -12.31 3.19
CA PHE A 303 17.13 -12.47 3.26
C PHE A 303 16.48 -11.35 4.08
N GLY A 304 17.02 -11.03 5.24
CA GLY A 304 16.53 -9.95 6.10
C GLY A 304 16.64 -8.58 5.42
N SER A 305 17.75 -8.32 4.72
CA SER A 305 17.96 -7.07 3.96
C SER A 305 16.93 -6.91 2.86
N LEU A 306 16.77 -7.88 1.96
CA LEU A 306 15.81 -7.84 0.86
C LEU A 306 14.37 -7.77 1.35
N LEU A 307 14.04 -8.48 2.44
CA LEU A 307 12.72 -8.44 3.06
C LEU A 307 12.41 -7.05 3.64
N ALA A 308 13.36 -6.43 4.31
CA ALA A 308 13.21 -5.08 4.83
C ALA A 308 13.05 -4.06 3.69
N VAL A 309 13.86 -4.14 2.61
CA VAL A 309 13.71 -3.31 1.41
C VAL A 309 12.32 -3.45 0.79
N GLY A 310 11.83 -4.69 0.65
CA GLY A 310 10.51 -4.94 0.07
C GLY A 310 9.38 -4.34 0.90
N ILE A 311 9.41 -4.50 2.23
CA ILE A 311 8.39 -3.95 3.14
C ILE A 311 8.44 -2.41 3.11
N VAL A 312 9.61 -1.81 3.25
CA VAL A 312 9.78 -0.35 3.23
C VAL A 312 9.41 0.23 1.87
N GLY A 313 9.80 -0.44 0.79
CA GLY A 313 9.45 -0.07 -0.59
C GLY A 313 7.93 -0.10 -0.82
N MET A 314 7.25 -1.12 -0.33
CA MET A 314 5.79 -1.22 -0.39
C MET A 314 5.13 -0.01 0.30
N VAL A 315 5.58 0.36 1.50
CA VAL A 315 5.08 1.55 2.21
C VAL A 315 5.36 2.83 1.42
N ALA A 316 6.61 3.03 1.01
CA ALA A 316 7.03 4.26 0.32
C ALA A 316 6.26 4.47 -0.99
N ILE A 317 6.16 3.43 -1.82
CA ILE A 317 5.45 3.50 -3.11
C ILE A 317 3.96 3.78 -2.89
N GLN A 318 3.34 3.13 -1.90
CA GLN A 318 1.93 3.33 -1.59
C GLN A 318 1.65 4.75 -1.11
N VAL A 319 2.51 5.32 -0.28
CA VAL A 319 2.44 6.73 0.17
C VAL A 319 2.59 7.69 -1.02
N VAL A 320 3.61 7.50 -1.86
CA VAL A 320 3.86 8.35 -3.03
C VAL A 320 2.69 8.33 -3.99
N ILE A 321 2.14 7.15 -4.28
CA ILE A 321 1.00 7.04 -5.20
C ILE A 321 -0.24 7.70 -4.60
N ASN A 322 -0.60 7.40 -3.34
CA ASN A 322 -1.80 7.99 -2.73
C ASN A 322 -1.71 9.52 -2.68
N ILE A 323 -0.61 10.06 -2.17
CA ILE A 323 -0.43 11.52 -2.09
C ILE A 323 -0.37 12.14 -3.49
N GLY A 324 0.33 11.48 -4.43
CA GLY A 324 0.37 11.93 -5.83
C GLY A 324 -1.01 12.02 -6.48
N VAL A 325 -1.91 11.09 -6.18
CA VAL A 325 -3.32 11.13 -6.61
C VAL A 325 -4.06 12.30 -5.96
N VAL A 326 -3.94 12.44 -4.64
CA VAL A 326 -4.66 13.47 -3.85
C VAL A 326 -4.30 14.89 -4.28
N ILE A 327 -3.03 15.15 -4.63
CA ILE A 327 -2.58 16.47 -5.10
C ILE A 327 -2.64 16.63 -6.63
N GLY A 328 -3.23 15.66 -7.35
CA GLY A 328 -3.41 15.74 -8.79
C GLY A 328 -2.15 15.54 -9.63
N LEU A 329 -1.11 14.87 -9.09
CA LEU A 329 0.11 14.50 -9.83
C LEU A 329 0.05 13.11 -10.47
N MET A 330 -0.95 12.31 -10.12
CA MET A 330 -1.17 10.96 -10.63
C MET A 330 -2.66 10.71 -10.87
N PRO A 331 -3.02 9.85 -11.84
CA PRO A 331 -4.41 9.47 -12.05
C PRO A 331 -4.96 8.69 -10.85
N VAL A 332 -6.26 8.78 -10.62
CA VAL A 332 -6.94 8.10 -9.50
C VAL A 332 -6.77 6.58 -9.59
N THR A 333 -6.20 5.99 -8.54
CA THR A 333 -5.85 4.56 -8.49
C THR A 333 -6.65 3.75 -7.48
N GLY A 334 -7.31 4.40 -6.49
CA GLY A 334 -8.03 3.70 -5.43
C GLY A 334 -7.12 3.10 -4.35
N ILE A 335 -5.90 3.61 -4.19
CA ILE A 335 -4.95 3.12 -3.18
C ILE A 335 -5.14 3.87 -1.87
N THR A 336 -5.24 3.13 -0.79
CA THR A 336 -5.32 3.68 0.57
C THR A 336 -3.96 4.19 1.07
N LEU A 337 -3.94 5.25 1.88
CA LEU A 337 -2.75 5.72 2.57
C LEU A 337 -2.41 4.77 3.74
N PRO A 338 -1.19 4.16 3.77
CA PRO A 338 -0.83 3.18 4.79
C PRO A 338 -1.06 3.70 6.22
N LEU A 339 -1.59 2.86 7.11
CA LEU A 339 -1.86 3.15 8.52
C LEU A 339 -2.93 4.23 8.80
N ILE A 340 -3.22 5.10 7.84
CA ILE A 340 -4.13 6.26 8.02
C ILE A 340 -5.51 5.97 7.45
N SER A 341 -5.60 5.54 6.18
CA SER A 341 -6.89 5.27 5.53
C SER A 341 -7.68 4.14 6.18
N TYR A 342 -8.99 4.22 6.04
CA TYR A 342 -9.87 3.10 6.34
C TYR A 342 -9.61 1.92 5.41
N GLY A 343 -9.32 0.75 6.00
CA GLY A 343 -9.07 -0.46 5.22
C GLY A 343 -8.70 -1.65 6.11
N GLY A 344 -9.65 -2.54 6.37
CA GLY A 344 -9.46 -3.63 7.33
C GLY A 344 -8.31 -4.57 7.01
N SER A 345 -8.34 -5.22 5.84
CA SER A 345 -7.29 -6.16 5.41
C SER A 345 -5.96 -5.46 5.15
N SER A 346 -5.99 -4.27 4.52
CA SER A 346 -4.77 -3.49 4.22
C SER A 346 -4.06 -3.07 5.52
N LEU A 347 -4.79 -2.52 6.50
CA LEU A 347 -4.23 -2.11 7.79
C LEU A 347 -3.62 -3.29 8.55
N THR A 348 -4.35 -4.41 8.64
CA THR A 348 -3.88 -5.60 9.36
C THR A 348 -2.61 -6.17 8.73
N LEU A 349 -2.55 -6.26 7.40
CA LEU A 349 -1.37 -6.73 6.68
C LEU A 349 -0.19 -5.76 6.76
N MET A 350 -0.46 -4.47 6.69
CA MET A 350 0.57 -3.45 6.83
C MET A 350 1.22 -3.53 8.22
N LEU A 351 0.42 -3.61 9.28
CA LEU A 351 0.93 -3.78 10.65
C LEU A 351 1.68 -5.11 10.82
N THR A 352 1.21 -6.20 10.18
CA THR A 352 1.92 -7.48 10.16
C THR A 352 3.30 -7.36 9.50
N ALA A 353 3.39 -6.71 8.34
CA ALA A 353 4.64 -6.47 7.63
C ALA A 353 5.59 -5.58 8.44
N LEU A 354 5.09 -4.51 9.04
CA LEU A 354 5.88 -3.63 9.91
C LEU A 354 6.34 -4.34 11.18
N GLY A 355 5.58 -5.30 11.71
CA GLY A 355 6.02 -6.18 12.80
C GLY A 355 7.21 -7.06 12.40
N ILE A 356 7.22 -7.58 11.17
CA ILE A 356 8.38 -8.31 10.62
C ILE A 356 9.59 -7.36 10.52
N LEU A 357 9.39 -6.13 10.03
CA LEU A 357 10.45 -5.12 9.95
C LEU A 357 11.03 -4.78 11.33
N LEU A 358 10.16 -4.62 12.35
CA LEU A 358 10.56 -4.44 13.74
C LEU A 358 11.34 -5.64 14.30
N ASN A 359 11.03 -6.87 13.86
CA ASN A 359 11.82 -8.03 14.21
C ASN A 359 13.20 -7.99 13.55
N ILE A 360 13.29 -7.65 12.25
CA ILE A 360 14.57 -7.52 11.53
C ILE A 360 15.45 -6.46 12.19
N SER A 361 14.88 -5.33 12.65
CA SER A 361 15.63 -4.25 13.31
C SER A 361 16.39 -4.71 14.56
N ARG A 362 15.97 -5.80 15.21
CA ARG A 362 16.66 -6.38 16.37
C ARG A 362 17.99 -7.05 16.02
N TYR A 363 18.26 -7.29 14.73
CA TYR A 363 19.48 -7.92 14.21
C TYR A 363 20.32 -6.94 13.37
N ALA A 364 19.83 -5.72 13.18
CA ALA A 364 20.55 -4.62 12.56
C ALA A 364 21.60 -4.07 13.54
N ARG A 365 22.82 -3.81 13.06
CA ARG A 365 23.96 -3.29 13.85
C ARG A 365 24.19 -1.81 13.56
#